data_cded77701754571e9735b4fa52b4c7d1
#
_entry.id   cded77701754571e9735b4fa52b4c7d1
#
_cell.length_a   1.000
_cell.length_b   1.000
_cell.length_c   1.000
_cell.angle_alpha   90.00
_cell.angle_beta   90.00
_cell.angle_gamma   90.00
#
_symmetry.space_group_name_H-M   'P 1'
#
loop_
_entity.id
_entity.type
_entity.pdbx_description
1 polymer ?
#
loop_
_entity_poly.entity_id
_entity_poly.type
_entity_poly.pdbx_seq_one_letter_code
_entity_poly.pdbx_strand_id
1 'polypeptide(L)'
;AASSIQSVAIGKNTKANGYSSISIGHGANAAASESISLGLASQATQTEGVAIGARSTSNGNYGVAVGGRSVAGSHSASLGYLATANGTGSVAVGEHANTGQHNRATALGNNSVVLVGGGVALGYGSRAEIAGNVDGERQPHSIITDSTVKNGFKSTQSVENNITIGAVSVGNEKIKRQITNVAAGTKLTDAVNVAQLQS
;
A
#
# COMPACT_ATOMS: atom_id res chain seq x y z
N ALA A 1 -25.82 17.95 -8.86
CA ALA A 1 -25.66 19.18 -9.64
C ALA A 1 -24.18 19.35 -10.01
N ALA A 2 -23.91 19.79 -11.23
CA ALA A 2 -22.63 20.36 -11.63
C ALA A 2 -22.65 21.84 -11.22
N SER A 3 -21.80 22.24 -10.28
CA SER A 3 -21.83 23.62 -9.74
C SER A 3 -20.53 24.39 -9.99
N SER A 4 -19.55 23.77 -10.66
CA SER A 4 -18.29 24.40 -11.02
C SER A 4 -18.02 24.39 -12.51
N ILE A 5 -17.08 25.21 -12.97
CA ILE A 5 -16.69 25.32 -14.38
C ILE A 5 -16.15 23.99 -14.88
N GLN A 6 -16.54 23.60 -16.10
CA GLN A 6 -16.11 22.36 -16.78
C GLN A 6 -16.42 21.07 -15.99
N SER A 7 -17.44 21.10 -15.12
CA SER A 7 -17.79 19.93 -14.32
C SER A 7 -18.92 19.10 -14.97
N VAL A 8 -18.90 17.79 -14.73
CA VAL A 8 -19.90 16.83 -15.21
C VAL A 8 -20.56 16.14 -14.02
N ALA A 9 -21.91 16.22 -13.93
CA ALA A 9 -22.67 15.50 -12.90
C ALA A 9 -23.84 14.73 -13.55
N ILE A 10 -23.80 13.40 -13.46
CA ILE A 10 -24.85 12.52 -14.03
C ILE A 10 -25.38 11.58 -12.94
N GLY A 11 -26.68 11.69 -12.64
CA GLY A 11 -27.36 10.85 -11.66
C GLY A 11 -28.10 11.62 -10.58
N LYS A 12 -28.94 10.90 -9.82
CA LYS A 12 -29.73 11.51 -8.74
C LYS A 12 -28.81 11.86 -7.57
N ASN A 13 -28.96 13.07 -7.02
CA ASN A 13 -28.19 13.60 -5.88
C ASN A 13 -26.67 13.64 -6.11
N THR A 14 -26.21 13.55 -7.35
CA THR A 14 -24.80 13.65 -7.73
C THR A 14 -24.28 15.08 -7.58
N LYS A 15 -23.06 15.25 -7.13
CA LYS A 15 -22.38 16.53 -6.93
C LYS A 15 -21.03 16.55 -7.64
N ALA A 16 -20.82 17.49 -8.56
CA ALA A 16 -19.53 17.81 -9.17
C ALA A 16 -19.22 19.26 -8.85
N ASN A 17 -18.60 19.52 -7.72
CA ASN A 17 -18.36 20.84 -7.15
C ASN A 17 -16.95 21.37 -7.42
N GLY A 18 -16.01 20.49 -7.73
CA GLY A 18 -14.65 20.87 -8.08
C GLY A 18 -14.53 21.40 -9.52
N TYR A 19 -13.58 22.29 -9.78
CA TYR A 19 -13.20 22.71 -11.12
C TYR A 19 -12.78 21.48 -11.94
N SER A 20 -13.26 21.35 -13.17
CA SER A 20 -13.00 20.20 -14.05
C SER A 20 -13.31 18.83 -13.44
N SER A 21 -14.23 18.76 -12.48
CA SER A 21 -14.55 17.50 -11.79
C SER A 21 -15.60 16.67 -12.54
N ILE A 22 -15.54 15.35 -12.41
CA ILE A 22 -16.49 14.40 -12.99
C ILE A 22 -17.14 13.59 -11.88
N SER A 23 -18.47 13.60 -11.80
CA SER A 23 -19.23 12.80 -10.84
C SER A 23 -20.38 12.09 -11.55
N ILE A 24 -20.39 10.75 -11.49
CA ILE A 24 -21.41 9.93 -12.14
C ILE A 24 -21.89 8.83 -11.19
N GLY A 25 -23.20 8.79 -10.92
CA GLY A 25 -23.83 7.79 -10.07
C GLY A 25 -24.72 8.43 -9.01
N HIS A 26 -25.65 7.63 -8.46
CA HIS A 26 -26.53 8.11 -7.40
C HIS A 26 -25.74 8.50 -6.15
N GLY A 27 -25.79 9.76 -5.75
CA GLY A 27 -25.09 10.27 -4.57
C GLY A 27 -23.56 10.36 -4.72
N ALA A 28 -23.02 10.20 -5.92
CA ALA A 28 -21.59 10.39 -6.17
C ALA A 28 -21.18 11.85 -5.91
N ASN A 29 -19.98 12.04 -5.39
CA ASN A 29 -19.48 13.36 -5.00
C ASN A 29 -18.02 13.56 -5.42
N ALA A 30 -17.78 14.40 -6.40
CA ALA A 30 -16.49 14.92 -6.81
C ALA A 30 -16.38 16.37 -6.28
N ALA A 31 -15.77 16.53 -5.09
CA ALA A 31 -15.86 17.77 -4.33
C ALA A 31 -14.71 18.74 -4.63
N ALA A 32 -13.53 18.23 -4.98
CA ALA A 32 -12.32 19.02 -5.20
C ALA A 32 -11.97 19.12 -6.70
N SER A 33 -11.05 20.04 -7.02
CA SER A 33 -10.60 20.27 -8.40
C SER A 33 -10.04 19.01 -9.04
N GLU A 34 -10.40 18.79 -10.29
CA GLU A 34 -9.92 17.68 -11.14
C GLU A 34 -10.22 16.29 -10.56
N SER A 35 -11.15 16.21 -9.60
CA SER A 35 -11.52 14.94 -8.98
C SER A 35 -12.52 14.15 -9.81
N ILE A 36 -12.44 12.82 -9.74
CA ILE A 36 -13.31 11.89 -10.45
C ILE A 36 -14.01 10.97 -9.45
N SER A 37 -15.34 10.92 -9.48
CA SER A 37 -16.17 10.10 -8.62
C SER A 37 -17.19 9.32 -9.44
N LEU A 38 -16.98 8.02 -9.63
CA LEU A 38 -17.83 7.16 -10.43
C LEU A 38 -18.39 5.99 -9.62
N GLY A 39 -19.71 5.98 -9.41
CA GLY A 39 -20.39 4.89 -8.71
C GLY A 39 -21.37 5.37 -7.66
N LEU A 40 -22.19 4.44 -7.17
CA LEU A 40 -23.14 4.72 -6.07
C LEU A 40 -22.41 5.25 -4.84
N ALA A 41 -22.71 6.47 -4.42
CA ALA A 41 -22.16 7.12 -3.23
C ALA A 41 -20.61 7.12 -3.17
N SER A 42 -19.93 7.10 -4.32
CA SER A 42 -18.48 7.28 -4.40
C SER A 42 -18.09 8.70 -3.98
N GLN A 43 -16.90 8.85 -3.38
CA GLN A 43 -16.43 10.10 -2.80
C GLN A 43 -14.99 10.41 -3.25
N ALA A 44 -14.80 11.43 -4.06
CA ALA A 44 -13.49 12.02 -4.38
C ALA A 44 -13.45 13.43 -3.80
N THR A 45 -12.89 13.56 -2.58
CA THR A 45 -13.04 14.76 -1.77
C THR A 45 -11.82 15.67 -1.79
N GLN A 46 -10.73 15.23 -2.38
CA GLN A 46 -9.47 15.97 -2.45
C GLN A 46 -9.01 16.13 -3.91
N THR A 47 -8.11 17.10 -4.12
CA THR A 47 -7.59 17.48 -5.44
C THR A 47 -7.02 16.29 -6.20
N GLU A 48 -7.42 16.17 -7.48
CA GLU A 48 -7.02 15.09 -8.39
C GLU A 48 -7.30 13.68 -7.82
N GLY A 49 -8.24 13.60 -6.86
CA GLY A 49 -8.66 12.32 -6.29
C GLY A 49 -9.54 11.53 -7.25
N VAL A 50 -9.31 10.23 -7.34
CA VAL A 50 -10.10 9.30 -8.17
C VAL A 50 -10.78 8.27 -7.28
N ALA A 51 -12.12 8.19 -7.32
CA ALA A 51 -12.92 7.21 -6.60
C ALA A 51 -13.87 6.51 -7.58
N ILE A 52 -13.58 5.27 -7.93
CA ILE A 52 -14.35 4.47 -8.89
C ILE A 52 -14.86 3.18 -8.22
N GLY A 53 -16.16 3.03 -8.18
CA GLY A 53 -16.84 1.90 -7.55
C GLY A 53 -17.84 2.35 -6.48
N ALA A 54 -18.81 1.50 -6.17
CA ALA A 54 -19.81 1.83 -5.17
C ALA A 54 -19.16 2.06 -3.80
N ARG A 55 -19.42 3.24 -3.22
CA ARG A 55 -18.87 3.67 -1.92
C ARG A 55 -17.34 3.70 -1.84
N SER A 56 -16.64 3.78 -2.97
CA SER A 56 -15.21 4.03 -2.99
C SER A 56 -14.91 5.44 -2.46
N THR A 57 -13.75 5.64 -1.85
CA THR A 57 -13.37 6.91 -1.22
C THR A 57 -11.92 7.25 -1.53
N SER A 58 -11.69 8.36 -2.21
CA SER A 58 -10.39 9.03 -2.28
C SER A 58 -10.43 10.24 -1.34
N ASN A 59 -9.79 10.11 -0.19
CA ASN A 59 -9.80 11.12 0.88
C ASN A 59 -8.48 11.88 1.03
N GLY A 60 -7.51 11.63 0.16
CA GLY A 60 -6.25 12.33 0.07
C GLY A 60 -5.99 12.90 -1.32
N ASN A 61 -5.17 13.96 -1.42
CA ASN A 61 -4.74 14.51 -2.70
C ASN A 61 -4.04 13.44 -3.53
N TYR A 62 -4.35 13.39 -4.84
CA TYR A 62 -3.77 12.40 -5.78
C TYR A 62 -4.04 10.95 -5.41
N GLY A 63 -5.02 10.71 -4.54
CA GLY A 63 -5.42 9.35 -4.14
C GLY A 63 -6.23 8.65 -5.22
N VAL A 64 -5.96 7.38 -5.49
CA VAL A 64 -6.68 6.55 -6.47
C VAL A 64 -7.33 5.36 -5.77
N ALA A 65 -8.65 5.35 -5.66
CA ALA A 65 -9.44 4.27 -5.08
C ALA A 65 -10.34 3.64 -6.16
N VAL A 66 -10.04 2.42 -6.57
CA VAL A 66 -10.79 1.68 -7.58
C VAL A 66 -11.27 0.34 -7.02
N GLY A 67 -12.57 0.19 -6.96
CA GLY A 67 -13.24 -0.99 -6.39
C GLY A 67 -14.30 -0.60 -5.37
N GLY A 68 -15.29 -1.46 -5.18
CA GLY A 68 -16.33 -1.20 -4.19
C GLY A 68 -15.76 -1.03 -2.79
N ARG A 69 -16.10 0.07 -2.11
CA ARG A 69 -15.62 0.39 -0.75
C ARG A 69 -14.10 0.48 -0.60
N SER A 70 -13.36 0.66 -1.69
CA SER A 70 -11.93 0.92 -1.63
C SER A 70 -11.65 2.30 -1.02
N VAL A 71 -10.50 2.45 -0.34
CA VAL A 71 -10.10 3.71 0.30
C VAL A 71 -8.67 4.06 -0.05
N ALA A 72 -8.42 5.28 -0.55
CA ALA A 72 -7.09 5.78 -0.84
C ALA A 72 -6.83 7.12 -0.15
N GLY A 73 -5.72 7.21 0.56
CA GLY A 73 -5.17 8.43 1.15
C GLY A 73 -4.33 9.23 0.15
N SER A 74 -3.53 10.17 0.65
CA SER A 74 -2.71 11.04 -0.19
C SER A 74 -1.63 10.28 -0.95
N HIS A 75 -1.52 10.52 -2.27
CA HIS A 75 -0.53 9.87 -3.14
C HIS A 75 -0.59 8.34 -3.11
N SER A 76 -1.74 7.77 -2.77
CA SER A 76 -1.91 6.33 -2.53
C SER A 76 -2.76 5.68 -3.61
N ALA A 77 -2.59 4.38 -3.79
CA ALA A 77 -3.38 3.60 -4.72
C ALA A 77 -4.03 2.40 -4.02
N SER A 78 -5.34 2.28 -4.10
CA SER A 78 -6.08 1.10 -3.67
C SER A 78 -6.89 0.52 -4.84
N LEU A 79 -6.71 -0.76 -5.11
CA LEU A 79 -7.38 -1.46 -6.20
C LEU A 79 -7.94 -2.79 -5.69
N GLY A 80 -9.24 -2.91 -5.65
CA GLY A 80 -9.97 -4.10 -5.23
C GLY A 80 -11.10 -3.79 -4.26
N TYR A 81 -12.01 -4.75 -4.10
CA TYR A 81 -13.09 -4.64 -3.13
C TYR A 81 -12.55 -4.54 -1.71
N LEU A 82 -12.95 -3.50 -0.98
CA LEU A 82 -12.46 -3.21 0.38
C LEU A 82 -10.92 -3.03 0.50
N ALA A 83 -10.21 -2.80 -0.60
CA ALA A 83 -8.80 -2.45 -0.54
C ALA A 83 -8.60 -1.11 0.21
N THR A 84 -7.62 -1.03 1.11
CA THR A 84 -7.38 0.15 1.95
C THR A 84 -5.92 0.57 1.91
N ALA A 85 -5.64 1.71 1.29
CA ALA A 85 -4.34 2.33 1.20
C ALA A 85 -4.41 3.77 1.77
N ASN A 86 -4.59 3.90 3.09
CA ASN A 86 -4.91 5.18 3.72
C ASN A 86 -3.68 5.94 4.23
N GLY A 87 -2.53 5.31 4.34
CA GLY A 87 -1.25 5.98 4.60
C GLY A 87 -0.72 6.69 3.36
N THR A 88 0.03 7.78 3.54
CA THR A 88 0.60 8.54 2.43
C THR A 88 1.58 7.69 1.59
N GLY A 89 1.39 7.69 0.28
CA GLY A 89 2.24 6.96 -0.66
C GLY A 89 2.14 5.44 -0.54
N SER A 90 1.05 4.92 0.01
CA SER A 90 0.83 3.48 0.19
C SER A 90 0.12 2.84 -1.01
N VAL A 91 0.27 1.53 -1.16
CA VAL A 91 -0.32 0.74 -2.25
C VAL A 91 -1.03 -0.48 -1.67
N ALA A 92 -2.31 -0.66 -1.97
CA ALA A 92 -3.09 -1.84 -1.61
C ALA A 92 -3.79 -2.41 -2.85
N VAL A 93 -3.38 -3.56 -3.32
CA VAL A 93 -3.93 -4.22 -4.50
C VAL A 93 -4.40 -5.63 -4.16
N GLY A 94 -5.68 -5.87 -4.32
CA GLY A 94 -6.35 -7.12 -4.01
C GLY A 94 -7.56 -6.89 -3.11
N GLU A 95 -8.50 -7.82 -3.15
CA GLU A 95 -9.64 -7.81 -2.24
C GLU A 95 -9.16 -7.84 -0.79
N HIS A 96 -9.66 -6.91 0.04
CA HIS A 96 -9.24 -6.75 1.43
C HIS A 96 -7.73 -6.51 1.64
N ALA A 97 -6.95 -6.15 0.62
CA ALA A 97 -5.58 -5.71 0.81
C ALA A 97 -5.55 -4.44 1.68
N ASN A 98 -4.68 -4.40 2.69
CA ASN A 98 -4.77 -3.35 3.70
C ASN A 98 -3.39 -2.89 4.18
N THR A 99 -3.08 -1.62 3.97
CA THR A 99 -1.91 -0.95 4.55
C THR A 99 -2.27 -0.06 5.75
N GLY A 100 -3.56 0.02 6.11
CA GLY A 100 -4.02 0.90 7.17
C GLY A 100 -3.59 2.35 6.92
N GLN A 101 -3.06 2.98 7.95
CA GLN A 101 -2.51 4.34 7.88
C GLN A 101 -0.97 4.38 7.79
N HIS A 102 -0.36 3.24 7.46
CA HIS A 102 1.09 3.13 7.38
C HIS A 102 1.61 3.73 6.08
N ASN A 103 2.46 4.75 6.19
CA ASN A 103 3.03 5.45 5.04
C ASN A 103 3.97 4.56 4.25
N ARG A 104 3.95 4.71 2.91
CA ARG A 104 4.81 3.97 1.97
C ARG A 104 4.76 2.45 2.13
N ALA A 105 3.67 1.94 2.68
CA ALA A 105 3.41 0.52 2.85
C ALA A 105 2.84 -0.10 1.57
N THR A 106 3.16 -1.36 1.29
CA THR A 106 2.69 -2.06 0.09
C THR A 106 2.05 -3.39 0.46
N ALA A 107 0.77 -3.56 0.18
CA ALA A 107 0.01 -4.79 0.34
C ALA A 107 -0.45 -5.29 -1.04
N LEU A 108 0.10 -6.39 -1.52
CA LEU A 108 -0.24 -6.99 -2.81
C LEU A 108 -0.77 -8.41 -2.62
N GLY A 109 -2.04 -8.60 -2.86
CA GLY A 109 -2.74 -9.88 -2.76
C GLY A 109 -4.00 -9.79 -1.90
N ASN A 110 -4.94 -10.70 -2.16
CA ASN A 110 -6.16 -10.82 -1.35
C ASN A 110 -5.80 -11.04 0.14
N ASN A 111 -6.44 -10.30 1.03
CA ASN A 111 -6.20 -10.35 2.49
C ASN A 111 -4.72 -10.10 2.91
N SER A 112 -3.91 -9.47 2.08
CA SER A 112 -2.57 -9.03 2.49
C SER A 112 -2.65 -7.83 3.43
N VAL A 113 -1.81 -7.81 4.48
CA VAL A 113 -1.87 -6.77 5.52
C VAL A 113 -0.48 -6.25 5.84
N VAL A 114 -0.33 -4.93 5.92
CA VAL A 114 0.89 -4.28 6.38
C VAL A 114 0.60 -3.45 7.61
N LEU A 115 1.34 -3.65 8.67
CA LEU A 115 1.17 -3.01 9.98
C LEU A 115 2.35 -2.10 10.38
N VAL A 116 3.25 -1.85 9.45
CA VAL A 116 4.44 -1.02 9.70
C VAL A 116 4.71 -0.12 8.49
N GLY A 117 5.23 1.08 8.73
CA GLY A 117 5.64 1.98 7.65
C GLY A 117 6.72 1.35 6.76
N GLY A 118 6.63 1.57 5.45
CA GLY A 118 7.57 1.01 4.49
C GLY A 118 7.58 -0.53 4.39
N GLY A 119 6.69 -1.22 5.09
CA GLY A 119 6.57 -2.68 5.03
C GLY A 119 5.95 -3.15 3.72
N VAL A 120 6.24 -4.40 3.33
CA VAL A 120 5.74 -5.01 2.10
C VAL A 120 5.17 -6.39 2.41
N ALA A 121 3.89 -6.61 2.09
CA ALA A 121 3.23 -7.92 2.18
C ALA A 121 2.91 -8.42 0.77
N LEU A 122 3.50 -9.55 0.37
CA LEU A 122 3.35 -10.12 -0.97
C LEU A 122 2.59 -11.45 -0.94
N GLY A 123 1.48 -11.48 -1.65
CA GLY A 123 0.66 -12.68 -1.85
C GLY A 123 -0.50 -12.79 -0.86
N TYR A 124 -1.43 -13.69 -1.18
CA TYR A 124 -2.61 -13.97 -0.37
C TYR A 124 -2.27 -14.17 1.12
N GLY A 125 -2.92 -13.44 1.98
CA GLY A 125 -2.82 -13.56 3.43
C GLY A 125 -1.45 -13.20 4.02
N SER A 126 -0.51 -12.64 3.23
CA SER A 126 0.79 -12.23 3.76
C SER A 126 0.63 -11.08 4.76
N ARG A 127 1.48 -11.06 5.79
CA ARG A 127 1.43 -10.08 6.87
C ARG A 127 2.82 -9.50 7.15
N ALA A 128 3.02 -8.22 6.92
CA ALA A 128 4.25 -7.50 7.21
C ALA A 128 4.07 -6.68 8.50
N GLU A 129 4.73 -7.10 9.58
CA GLU A 129 4.58 -6.49 10.92
C GLU A 129 5.91 -6.21 11.62
N ILE A 130 7.02 -6.63 11.04
CA ILE A 130 8.35 -6.36 11.60
C ILE A 130 8.81 -4.99 11.13
N ALA A 131 9.02 -4.08 12.07
CA ALA A 131 9.55 -2.75 11.82
C ALA A 131 11.05 -2.79 11.46
N GLY A 132 11.59 -1.68 10.98
CA GLY A 132 13.02 -1.51 10.84
C GLY A 132 13.78 -1.42 12.19
N ASN A 133 15.09 -1.33 12.15
CA ASN A 133 15.97 -1.27 13.30
C ASN A 133 15.94 -2.54 14.18
N VAL A 134 15.74 -3.68 13.57
CA VAL A 134 15.73 -4.98 14.25
C VAL A 134 17.06 -5.68 13.99
N ASP A 135 17.66 -6.21 15.06
CA ASP A 135 18.85 -7.03 14.96
C ASP A 135 18.49 -8.45 14.53
N GLY A 136 19.23 -8.99 13.56
CA GLY A 136 19.10 -10.36 13.13
C GLY A 136 19.64 -11.33 14.22
N GLU A 137 19.02 -12.50 14.29
CA GLU A 137 19.49 -13.56 15.18
C GLU A 137 20.80 -14.16 14.67
N ARG A 138 21.72 -14.44 15.59
CA ARG A 138 23.02 -15.03 15.28
C ARG A 138 23.12 -16.47 15.78
N GLN A 139 23.88 -17.26 15.05
CA GLN A 139 24.28 -18.58 15.54
C GLN A 139 25.21 -18.44 16.75
N PRO A 140 25.17 -19.39 17.71
CA PRO A 140 26.01 -19.34 18.93
C PRO A 140 27.52 -19.20 18.69
N HIS A 141 27.99 -19.67 17.54
CA HIS A 141 29.40 -19.64 17.14
C HIS A 141 29.70 -18.62 16.04
N SER A 142 28.86 -17.60 15.89
CA SER A 142 29.08 -16.55 14.88
C SER A 142 30.36 -15.79 15.17
N ILE A 143 31.20 -15.63 14.16
CA ILE A 143 32.37 -14.77 14.20
C ILE A 143 32.02 -13.30 14.02
N ILE A 144 30.81 -12.99 13.61
CA ILE A 144 30.30 -11.63 13.43
C ILE A 144 29.68 -11.19 14.74
N THR A 145 30.31 -10.24 15.42
CA THR A 145 29.86 -9.73 16.71
C THR A 145 29.04 -8.47 16.63
N ASP A 146 29.16 -7.71 15.53
CA ASP A 146 28.48 -6.43 15.34
C ASP A 146 27.18 -6.58 14.55
N SER A 147 26.15 -5.83 14.93
CA SER A 147 24.93 -5.65 14.15
C SER A 147 24.98 -4.30 13.46
N THR A 148 25.19 -4.31 12.15
CA THR A 148 25.19 -3.11 11.32
C THR A 148 24.29 -3.32 10.09
N VAL A 149 23.78 -2.23 9.54
CA VAL A 149 23.05 -2.28 8.26
C VAL A 149 23.98 -2.75 7.14
N LYS A 150 25.26 -2.40 7.19
CA LYS A 150 26.27 -2.77 6.17
C LYS A 150 26.52 -4.28 6.10
N ASN A 151 26.56 -4.97 7.24
CA ASN A 151 26.76 -6.42 7.26
C ASN A 151 25.47 -7.23 7.26
N GLY A 152 24.30 -6.55 7.19
CA GLY A 152 23.00 -7.19 7.10
C GLY A 152 22.43 -7.73 8.41
N PHE A 153 23.18 -7.67 9.53
CA PHE A 153 22.66 -8.10 10.83
C PHE A 153 21.79 -7.07 11.54
N LYS A 154 21.67 -5.87 10.99
CA LYS A 154 20.71 -4.87 11.44
C LYS A 154 19.88 -4.37 10.26
N SER A 155 18.57 -4.41 10.40
CA SER A 155 17.67 -3.84 9.40
C SER A 155 17.72 -2.31 9.44
N THR A 156 17.41 -1.68 8.31
CA THR A 156 17.42 -0.22 8.18
C THR A 156 16.50 0.43 9.21
N GLN A 157 17.02 1.41 9.93
CA GLN A 157 16.32 2.09 11.02
C GLN A 157 15.30 3.11 10.51
N SER A 158 15.74 3.99 9.65
CA SER A 158 14.91 4.98 8.98
C SER A 158 15.63 5.52 7.74
N VAL A 159 14.86 6.00 6.80
CA VAL A 159 15.33 6.76 5.63
C VAL A 159 14.76 8.17 5.69
N GLU A 160 14.86 8.92 4.60
CA GLU A 160 14.35 10.28 4.50
C GLU A 160 12.99 10.47 5.19
N ASN A 161 12.85 11.57 5.90
CA ASN A 161 11.64 11.94 6.66
C ASN A 161 11.28 11.02 7.83
N ASN A 162 12.27 10.37 8.46
CA ASN A 162 12.08 9.47 9.60
C ASN A 162 11.11 8.30 9.35
N ILE A 163 10.97 7.87 8.12
CA ILE A 163 10.14 6.70 7.80
C ILE A 163 10.93 5.45 8.12
N THR A 164 10.42 4.68 9.07
CA THR A 164 10.91 3.35 9.39
C THR A 164 10.62 2.42 8.22
N ILE A 165 11.60 1.61 7.81
CA ILE A 165 11.44 0.65 6.73
C ILE A 165 11.11 -0.71 7.33
N GLY A 166 9.86 -1.13 7.18
CA GLY A 166 9.41 -2.45 7.61
C GLY A 166 9.89 -3.58 6.69
N ALA A 167 9.79 -4.79 7.19
CA ALA A 167 10.22 -5.99 6.48
C ALA A 167 9.33 -6.30 5.26
N VAL A 168 9.89 -7.07 4.31
CA VAL A 168 9.14 -7.76 3.26
C VAL A 168 8.68 -9.10 3.80
N SER A 169 7.38 -9.37 3.75
CA SER A 169 6.78 -10.63 4.14
C SER A 169 6.10 -11.33 2.97
N VAL A 170 6.36 -12.60 2.79
CA VAL A 170 5.72 -13.47 1.80
C VAL A 170 4.72 -14.45 2.44
N GLY A 171 4.36 -14.24 3.70
CA GLY A 171 3.44 -15.12 4.43
C GLY A 171 2.99 -14.53 5.77
N ASN A 172 2.62 -15.42 6.67
CA ASN A 172 2.23 -15.12 8.05
C ASN A 172 2.57 -16.32 8.96
N GLU A 173 2.07 -16.36 10.18
CA GLU A 173 2.31 -17.48 11.11
C GLU A 173 1.94 -18.85 10.53
N LYS A 174 0.86 -18.92 9.74
CA LYS A 174 0.33 -20.16 9.15
C LYS A 174 0.77 -20.39 7.71
N ILE A 175 1.03 -19.33 6.96
CA ILE A 175 1.39 -19.39 5.54
C ILE A 175 2.88 -19.15 5.40
N LYS A 176 3.60 -20.14 4.86
CA LYS A 176 5.02 -20.04 4.49
C LYS A 176 5.15 -20.27 3.00
N ARG A 177 6.00 -19.47 2.32
CA ARG A 177 6.25 -19.59 0.87
C ARG A 177 7.72 -19.78 0.59
N GLN A 178 8.01 -20.62 -0.40
CA GLN A 178 9.34 -20.66 -0.97
C GLN A 178 9.57 -19.45 -1.86
N ILE A 179 10.78 -18.91 -1.82
CA ILE A 179 11.27 -17.97 -2.83
C ILE A 179 12.11 -18.79 -3.80
N THR A 180 11.59 -19.04 -5.00
CA THR A 180 12.21 -19.90 -6.00
C THR A 180 13.00 -19.10 -7.04
N ASN A 181 13.91 -19.78 -7.77
CA ASN A 181 14.75 -19.17 -8.81
C ASN A 181 15.66 -18.03 -8.28
N VAL A 182 16.11 -18.17 -7.05
CA VAL A 182 17.06 -17.26 -6.44
C VAL A 182 18.46 -17.57 -6.94
N ALA A 183 19.13 -16.63 -7.58
CA ALA A 183 20.53 -16.74 -7.96
C ALA A 183 21.43 -16.76 -6.72
N ALA A 184 22.64 -17.31 -6.86
CA ALA A 184 23.65 -17.23 -5.81
C ALA A 184 23.97 -15.77 -5.45
N GLY A 185 23.96 -15.46 -4.16
CA GLY A 185 24.29 -14.11 -3.65
C GLY A 185 25.77 -13.79 -3.90
N THR A 186 26.05 -12.52 -4.15
CA THR A 186 27.41 -12.01 -4.38
C THR A 186 27.88 -11.08 -3.26
N LYS A 187 26.95 -10.57 -2.45
CA LYS A 187 27.21 -9.67 -1.32
C LYS A 187 26.65 -10.26 -0.04
N LEU A 188 27.17 -9.82 1.11
CA LEU A 188 26.73 -10.28 2.43
C LEU A 188 25.23 -10.07 2.72
N THR A 189 24.60 -9.16 2.00
CA THR A 189 23.17 -8.83 2.16
C THR A 189 22.26 -9.46 1.12
N ASP A 190 22.80 -10.28 0.22
CA ASP A 190 22.02 -10.99 -0.78
C ASP A 190 21.39 -12.26 -0.18
N ALA A 191 20.29 -12.71 -0.77
CA ALA A 191 19.68 -13.97 -0.40
C ALA A 191 20.60 -15.15 -0.80
N VAL A 192 20.69 -16.15 0.09
CA VAL A 192 21.43 -17.40 -0.14
C VAL A 192 20.49 -18.44 -0.72
N ASN A 193 20.92 -19.15 -1.76
CA ASN A 193 20.19 -20.31 -2.26
C ASN A 193 20.77 -21.63 -1.69
N VAL A 194 20.06 -22.74 -1.88
CA VAL A 194 20.45 -24.06 -1.34
C VAL A 194 21.80 -24.52 -1.88
N ALA A 195 22.13 -24.24 -3.15
CA ALA A 195 23.42 -24.63 -3.73
C ALA A 195 24.60 -23.92 -3.02
N GLN A 196 24.45 -22.64 -2.70
CA GLN A 196 25.47 -21.91 -1.91
C GLN A 196 25.64 -22.48 -0.49
N LEU A 197 24.52 -22.87 0.13
CA LEU A 197 24.56 -23.42 1.47
C LEU A 197 25.25 -24.79 1.53
N GLN A 198 25.21 -25.55 0.41
CA GLN A 198 25.80 -26.90 0.30
C GLN A 198 27.23 -26.91 -0.25
N SER A 199 27.73 -25.77 -0.75
CA SER A 199 29.10 -25.63 -1.26
C SER A 199 30.11 -25.36 -0.14
#